data_626d55240da07a520e785598d217a9fd
#
_entry.id   626d55240da07a520e785598d217a9fd
#
_cell.length_a   1.000
_cell.length_b   1.000
_cell.length_c   1.000
_cell.angle_alpha   90.00
_cell.angle_beta   90.00
_cell.angle_gamma   90.00
#
_symmetry.space_group_name_H-M   'P 1'
#
loop_
_entity.id
_entity.type
_entity.pdbx_description
1 polymer ?
#
loop_
_entity_poly.entity_id
_entity_poly.type
_entity_poly.pdbx_seq_one_letter_code
_entity_poly.pdbx_strand_id
1 'polypeptide(L)'
;MYAQIKGEKVVKYPYRERNLREDNPLVSFPKNSLANNSIRDKYSIVEVALIEAPLKSGYNPVEETPSFDGASWTQNWKHELKAPNEVLSSEMDEEVRPPVTNGERPVEAMPEFVNGKWERTWLWEKGDYSLLREMEYGPTQDQIEFITENGLDAWQAKVAEIKAKYPKP
;
A
#
# COMPACT_ATOMS: atom_id res chain seq x y z
N MET A 1 10.13 -15.82 20.84
CA MET A 1 10.77 -14.50 21.00
C MET A 1 10.83 -14.15 22.47
N TYR A 2 11.58 -13.11 22.89
CA TYR A 2 11.70 -12.81 24.32
C TYR A 2 11.41 -11.33 24.61
N ALA A 3 10.93 -11.07 25.84
CA ALA A 3 10.75 -9.74 26.40
C ALA A 3 11.38 -9.66 27.80
N GLN A 4 11.90 -8.50 28.17
CA GLN A 4 12.29 -8.22 29.55
C GLN A 4 11.12 -7.53 30.26
N ILE A 5 10.81 -8.01 31.46
CA ILE A 5 9.66 -7.54 32.24
C ILE A 5 10.08 -7.00 33.60
N LYS A 6 9.23 -6.17 34.20
CA LYS A 6 9.28 -5.75 35.59
C LYS A 6 7.88 -5.87 36.19
N GLY A 7 7.64 -6.94 36.96
CA GLY A 7 6.28 -7.35 37.27
C GLY A 7 5.51 -7.73 36.01
N GLU A 8 4.34 -7.19 35.82
CA GLU A 8 3.49 -7.43 34.66
C GLU A 8 3.70 -6.39 33.52
N LYS A 9 4.79 -5.63 33.56
CA LYS A 9 5.09 -4.63 32.54
C LYS A 9 6.30 -5.03 31.72
N VAL A 10 6.17 -4.94 30.39
CA VAL A 10 7.30 -5.10 29.48
C VAL A 10 8.18 -3.85 29.55
N VAL A 11 9.47 -4.07 29.78
CA VAL A 11 10.49 -3.01 29.83
C VAL A 11 11.22 -2.87 28.50
N LYS A 12 11.49 -4.02 27.87
CA LYS A 12 12.24 -4.06 26.60
C LYS A 12 11.73 -5.20 25.73
N TYR A 13 11.36 -4.88 24.49
CA TYR A 13 10.88 -5.82 23.50
C TYR A 13 11.22 -5.33 22.07
N PRO A 14 11.62 -6.18 21.15
CA PRO A 14 12.07 -7.57 21.38
C PRO A 14 13.40 -7.61 22.15
N TYR A 15 13.53 -8.61 23.05
CA TYR A 15 14.75 -8.82 23.85
C TYR A 15 15.61 -9.92 23.22
N ARG A 16 16.88 -9.60 22.95
CA ARG A 16 17.81 -10.48 22.23
C ARG A 16 19.06 -10.75 23.09
N GLU A 17 19.84 -11.76 22.71
CA GLU A 17 21.15 -12.08 23.33
C GLU A 17 22.08 -10.85 23.45
N ARG A 18 22.04 -9.97 22.46
CA ARG A 18 22.80 -8.71 22.47
C ARG A 18 22.37 -7.82 23.65
N ASN A 19 21.06 -7.69 23.84
CA ASN A 19 20.52 -6.86 24.94
C ASN A 19 20.94 -7.41 26.30
N LEU A 20 20.92 -8.75 26.47
CA LEU A 20 21.38 -9.38 27.73
C LEU A 20 22.82 -9.01 28.07
N ARG A 21 23.70 -8.99 27.07
CA ARG A 21 25.12 -8.62 27.27
C ARG A 21 25.31 -7.13 27.48
N GLU A 22 24.61 -6.30 26.77
CA GLU A 22 24.65 -4.84 26.93
C GLU A 22 24.14 -4.38 28.29
N ASP A 23 23.03 -4.99 28.76
CA ASP A 23 22.45 -4.66 30.06
C ASP A 23 23.28 -5.21 31.23
N ASN A 24 24.21 -6.16 30.97
CA ASN A 24 25.05 -6.81 32.02
C ASN A 24 26.52 -6.91 31.57
N PRO A 25 27.23 -5.79 31.39
CA PRO A 25 28.57 -5.78 30.74
C PRO A 25 29.67 -6.51 31.56
N LEU A 26 29.45 -6.70 32.84
CA LEU A 26 30.42 -7.39 33.74
C LEU A 26 30.16 -8.89 33.81
N VAL A 27 29.16 -9.42 33.11
CA VAL A 27 28.79 -10.83 33.16
C VAL A 27 29.11 -11.50 31.84
N SER A 28 29.84 -12.61 31.89
CA SER A 28 30.05 -13.44 30.69
C SER A 28 28.90 -14.42 30.52
N PHE A 29 28.29 -14.38 29.36
CA PHE A 29 27.17 -15.25 28.97
C PHE A 29 27.60 -16.27 27.91
N PRO A 30 27.24 -17.56 28.06
CA PRO A 30 27.45 -18.55 26.99
C PRO A 30 26.65 -18.23 25.75
N LYS A 31 26.89 -18.97 24.67
CA LYS A 31 26.03 -18.91 23.46
C LYS A 31 24.62 -19.39 23.82
N ASN A 32 23.61 -18.78 23.23
CA ASN A 32 22.19 -19.12 23.41
C ASN A 32 21.74 -19.05 24.89
N SER A 33 22.22 -18.07 25.63
CA SER A 33 21.86 -17.87 27.06
C SER A 33 20.36 -17.73 27.28
N LEU A 34 19.65 -17.13 26.32
CA LEU A 34 18.18 -16.97 26.37
C LEU A 34 17.42 -18.30 26.22
N ALA A 35 18.05 -19.37 25.78
CA ALA A 35 17.44 -20.71 25.79
C ALA A 35 17.42 -21.32 27.21
N ASN A 36 18.21 -20.78 28.15
CA ASN A 36 18.30 -21.28 29.49
C ASN A 36 17.31 -20.60 30.45
N ASN A 37 16.37 -21.36 30.98
CA ASN A 37 15.32 -20.86 31.89
C ASN A 37 15.90 -20.15 33.12
N SER A 38 16.94 -20.71 33.76
CA SER A 38 17.53 -20.10 34.96
C SER A 38 18.15 -18.72 34.65
N ILE A 39 18.67 -18.52 33.47
CA ILE A 39 19.16 -17.20 33.06
C ILE A 39 17.97 -16.26 32.82
N ARG A 40 16.94 -16.72 32.13
CA ARG A 40 15.75 -15.91 31.91
C ARG A 40 15.10 -15.46 33.20
N ASP A 41 14.90 -16.39 34.10
CA ASP A 41 14.30 -16.12 35.43
C ASP A 41 15.11 -15.10 36.22
N LYS A 42 16.45 -15.27 36.26
CA LYS A 42 17.36 -14.36 36.97
C LYS A 42 17.31 -12.92 36.47
N TYR A 43 17.10 -12.73 35.13
CA TYR A 43 17.11 -11.42 34.51
C TYR A 43 15.71 -10.93 34.13
N SER A 44 14.68 -11.56 34.64
CA SER A 44 13.28 -11.24 34.41
C SER A 44 12.94 -11.19 32.89
N ILE A 45 13.39 -12.22 32.18
CA ILE A 45 13.17 -12.38 30.76
C ILE A 45 12.13 -13.48 30.57
N VAL A 46 11.09 -13.17 29.79
CA VAL A 46 10.01 -14.09 29.48
C VAL A 46 10.02 -14.48 28.03
N GLU A 47 9.53 -15.67 27.75
CA GLU A 47 9.26 -16.10 26.40
C GLU A 47 7.92 -15.55 25.93
N VAL A 48 7.90 -15.00 24.71
CA VAL A 48 6.69 -14.45 24.08
C VAL A 48 6.25 -15.41 23.00
N ALA A 49 5.04 -15.90 23.12
CA ALA A 49 4.39 -16.72 22.12
C ALA A 49 4.15 -15.87 20.86
N LEU A 50 4.56 -16.40 19.72
CA LEU A 50 4.40 -15.73 18.43
C LEU A 50 2.98 -15.97 17.90
N ILE A 51 2.37 -14.90 17.42
CA ILE A 51 1.11 -14.94 16.68
C ILE A 51 1.37 -14.44 15.28
N GLU A 52 0.78 -15.10 14.30
CA GLU A 52 0.84 -14.63 12.92
C GLU A 52 0.23 -13.23 12.80
N ALA A 53 0.92 -12.35 12.05
CA ALA A 53 0.45 -11.00 11.84
C ALA A 53 -0.89 -11.00 11.10
N PRO A 54 -1.95 -10.41 11.68
CA PRO A 54 -3.27 -10.42 11.06
C PRO A 54 -3.27 -9.55 9.80
N LEU A 55 -3.74 -10.10 8.69
CA LEU A 55 -3.88 -9.37 7.43
C LEU A 55 -5.18 -8.58 7.40
N LYS A 56 -5.09 -7.31 7.03
CA LYS A 56 -6.24 -6.44 6.79
C LYS A 56 -5.97 -5.58 5.57
N SER A 57 -6.86 -5.64 4.58
CA SER A 57 -6.73 -4.86 3.35
C SER A 57 -6.61 -3.36 3.65
N GLY A 58 -5.67 -2.69 3.01
CA GLY A 58 -5.39 -1.27 3.18
C GLY A 58 -4.63 -0.89 4.46
N TYR A 59 -4.20 -1.87 5.25
CA TYR A 59 -3.48 -1.65 6.49
C TYR A 59 -2.19 -2.47 6.57
N ASN A 60 -1.20 -1.92 7.25
CA ASN A 60 0.01 -2.63 7.64
C ASN A 60 -0.16 -3.18 9.06
N PRO A 61 0.14 -4.47 9.32
CA PRO A 61 0.25 -4.97 10.68
C PRO A 61 1.52 -4.42 11.32
N VAL A 62 1.39 -3.81 12.47
CA VAL A 62 2.51 -3.28 13.27
C VAL A 62 2.55 -4.01 14.59
N GLU A 63 3.72 -4.58 14.90
CA GLU A 63 3.92 -5.29 16.14
C GLU A 63 3.91 -4.33 17.33
N GLU A 64 3.14 -4.67 18.36
CA GLU A 64 3.05 -3.92 19.61
C GLU A 64 3.74 -4.65 20.76
N THR A 65 3.76 -3.99 21.89
CA THR A 65 4.26 -4.59 23.14
C THR A 65 3.43 -5.82 23.50
N PRO A 66 4.07 -6.97 23.82
CA PRO A 66 3.36 -8.17 24.24
C PRO A 66 2.47 -7.97 25.47
N SER A 67 1.38 -8.69 25.53
CA SER A 67 0.47 -8.70 26.68
C SER A 67 0.54 -10.02 27.44
N PHE A 68 0.22 -9.97 28.72
CA PHE A 68 0.10 -11.12 29.60
C PHE A 68 -1.37 -11.46 29.85
N ASP A 69 -1.78 -12.69 29.58
CA ASP A 69 -3.16 -13.15 29.73
C ASP A 69 -3.44 -13.83 31.09
N GLY A 70 -2.48 -13.81 32.01
CA GLY A 70 -2.51 -14.51 33.28
C GLY A 70 -1.78 -15.86 33.27
N ALA A 71 -1.44 -16.39 32.09
CA ALA A 71 -0.74 -17.65 31.91
C ALA A 71 0.53 -17.51 31.06
N SER A 72 0.46 -16.76 29.99
CA SER A 72 1.54 -16.60 29.01
C SER A 72 1.66 -15.17 28.49
N TRP A 73 2.85 -14.84 28.00
CA TRP A 73 3.09 -13.62 27.26
C TRP A 73 2.88 -13.87 25.78
N THR A 74 2.08 -13.03 25.13
CA THR A 74 1.66 -13.20 23.75
C THR A 74 1.96 -11.95 22.93
N GLN A 75 2.44 -12.13 21.70
CA GLN A 75 2.68 -11.07 20.75
C GLN A 75 1.38 -10.35 20.38
N ASN A 76 1.42 -9.04 20.31
CA ASN A 76 0.28 -8.22 19.92
C ASN A 76 0.54 -7.50 18.60
N TRP A 77 -0.54 -7.25 17.88
CA TRP A 77 -0.54 -6.54 16.61
C TRP A 77 -1.59 -5.45 16.60
N LYS A 78 -1.26 -4.30 16.04
CA LYS A 78 -2.24 -3.30 15.63
C LYS A 78 -2.21 -3.15 14.11
N HIS A 79 -3.24 -2.53 13.56
CA HIS A 79 -3.31 -2.17 12.17
C HIS A 79 -3.08 -0.66 12.03
N GLU A 80 -2.09 -0.28 11.27
CA GLU A 80 -1.88 1.10 10.85
C GLU A 80 -2.28 1.26 9.40
N LEU A 81 -3.00 2.33 9.06
CA LEU A 81 -3.40 2.62 7.70
C LEU A 81 -2.14 2.77 6.84
N LYS A 82 -2.12 2.14 5.66
CA LYS A 82 -1.02 2.28 4.70
C LYS A 82 -0.88 3.73 4.25
N ALA A 83 0.34 4.14 3.90
CA ALA A 83 0.51 5.37 3.16
C ALA A 83 -0.01 5.19 1.71
N PRO A 84 -0.49 6.24 1.04
CA PRO A 84 -1.05 6.12 -0.30
C PRO A 84 -0.14 5.43 -1.32
N ASN A 85 1.16 5.62 -1.23
CA ASN A 85 2.17 5.00 -2.09
C ASN A 85 2.47 3.52 -1.78
N GLU A 86 1.92 2.99 -0.69
CA GLU A 86 2.06 1.58 -0.27
C GLU A 86 0.83 0.74 -0.66
N VAL A 87 -0.22 1.40 -1.14
CA VAL A 87 -1.48 0.74 -1.51
C VAL A 87 -1.33 0.03 -2.85
N LEU A 88 -1.62 -1.26 -2.87
CA LEU A 88 -1.59 -2.06 -4.09
C LEU A 88 -2.87 -1.84 -4.92
N SER A 89 -2.75 -1.95 -6.23
CA SER A 89 -3.93 -1.85 -7.13
C SER A 89 -5.04 -2.84 -6.77
N SER A 90 -4.68 -4.02 -6.24
CA SER A 90 -5.63 -5.04 -5.78
C SER A 90 -6.38 -4.68 -4.49
N GLU A 91 -5.94 -3.65 -3.78
CA GLU A 91 -6.58 -3.16 -2.55
C GLU A 91 -7.54 -2.00 -2.79
N MET A 92 -7.61 -1.53 -4.02
CA MET A 92 -8.50 -0.47 -4.49
C MET A 92 -9.68 -1.07 -5.27
N ASP A 93 -10.75 -0.31 -5.39
CA ASP A 93 -11.88 -0.68 -6.25
C ASP A 93 -11.45 -0.81 -7.73
N GLU A 94 -12.27 -1.50 -8.53
CA GLU A 94 -12.02 -1.70 -9.96
C GLU A 94 -11.77 -0.36 -10.68
N GLU A 95 -10.83 -0.37 -11.61
CA GLU A 95 -10.45 0.83 -12.34
C GLU A 95 -11.57 1.27 -13.28
N VAL A 96 -12.29 2.32 -12.89
CA VAL A 96 -13.18 3.05 -13.79
C VAL A 96 -12.52 4.37 -14.16
N ARG A 97 -11.80 4.37 -15.28
CA ARG A 97 -11.15 5.59 -15.77
C ARG A 97 -12.19 6.57 -16.30
N PRO A 98 -12.21 7.82 -15.78
CA PRO A 98 -13.13 8.83 -16.31
C PRO A 98 -12.87 9.12 -17.81
N PRO A 99 -13.91 9.45 -18.58
CA PRO A 99 -13.74 9.83 -19.99
C PRO A 99 -12.98 11.13 -20.12
N VAL A 100 -12.25 11.28 -21.23
CA VAL A 100 -11.62 12.56 -21.59
C VAL A 100 -12.70 13.61 -21.83
N THR A 101 -12.57 14.77 -21.18
CA THR A 101 -13.52 15.88 -21.30
C THR A 101 -12.78 17.20 -21.51
N ASN A 102 -13.33 18.08 -22.36
CA ASN A 102 -12.82 19.43 -22.60
C ASN A 102 -11.32 19.54 -22.95
N GLY A 103 -10.76 18.50 -23.61
CA GLY A 103 -9.34 18.48 -23.95
C GLY A 103 -8.40 18.17 -22.80
N GLU A 104 -8.94 17.72 -21.67
CA GLU A 104 -8.19 17.24 -20.52
C GLU A 104 -8.32 15.72 -20.40
N ARG A 105 -7.23 15.05 -20.06
CA ARG A 105 -7.19 13.62 -19.82
C ARG A 105 -7.08 13.32 -18.32
N PRO A 106 -7.76 12.29 -17.83
CA PRO A 106 -7.56 11.85 -16.47
C PRO A 106 -6.20 11.13 -16.34
N VAL A 107 -5.42 11.53 -15.35
CA VAL A 107 -4.18 10.89 -14.92
C VAL A 107 -4.39 10.38 -13.51
N GLU A 108 -4.08 9.12 -13.27
CA GLU A 108 -4.23 8.53 -11.94
C GLU A 108 -3.35 9.25 -10.93
N ALA A 109 -3.95 9.71 -9.85
CA ALA A 109 -3.28 10.36 -8.73
C ALA A 109 -3.05 9.37 -7.58
N MET A 110 -2.48 9.86 -6.48
CA MET A 110 -2.35 9.04 -5.28
C MET A 110 -3.75 8.67 -4.75
N PRO A 111 -3.96 7.40 -4.38
CA PRO A 111 -5.25 6.97 -3.84
C PRO A 111 -5.58 7.67 -2.53
N GLU A 112 -6.87 7.81 -2.25
CA GLU A 112 -7.38 8.39 -1.01
C GLU A 112 -8.17 7.36 -0.21
N PHE A 113 -8.08 7.45 1.12
CA PHE A 113 -8.84 6.58 2.00
C PHE A 113 -10.16 7.22 2.39
N VAL A 114 -11.25 6.73 1.80
CA VAL A 114 -12.60 7.27 1.95
C VAL A 114 -13.57 6.19 2.45
N ASN A 115 -14.34 6.49 3.49
CA ASN A 115 -15.37 5.57 4.02
C ASN A 115 -14.88 4.13 4.31
N GLY A 116 -13.63 3.99 4.76
CA GLY A 116 -13.08 2.68 5.11
C GLY A 116 -12.47 1.89 3.95
N LYS A 117 -12.35 2.48 2.77
CA LYS A 117 -11.78 1.91 1.55
C LYS A 117 -10.72 2.82 0.94
N TRP A 118 -9.80 2.23 0.19
CA TRP A 118 -8.91 2.97 -0.70
C TRP A 118 -9.58 3.17 -2.05
N GLU A 119 -9.75 4.43 -2.46
CA GLU A 119 -10.36 4.82 -3.72
C GLU A 119 -9.31 5.42 -4.66
N ARG A 120 -9.43 5.11 -5.96
CA ARG A 120 -8.61 5.74 -6.99
C ARG A 120 -9.04 7.18 -7.16
N THR A 121 -8.07 8.08 -7.28
CA THR A 121 -8.32 9.48 -7.58
C THR A 121 -7.71 9.86 -8.91
N TRP A 122 -8.23 10.91 -9.54
CA TRP A 122 -7.84 11.34 -10.86
C TRP A 122 -7.55 12.84 -10.86
N LEU A 123 -6.40 13.20 -11.41
CA LEU A 123 -6.08 14.57 -11.77
C LEU A 123 -6.38 14.79 -13.25
N TRP A 124 -6.79 15.98 -13.60
CA TRP A 124 -7.05 16.35 -14.97
C TRP A 124 -5.85 17.11 -15.52
N GLU A 125 -5.22 16.54 -16.54
CA GLU A 125 -4.11 17.16 -17.24
C GLU A 125 -4.52 17.54 -18.66
N LYS A 126 -4.07 18.72 -19.10
CA LYS A 126 -4.26 19.13 -20.48
C LYS A 126 -3.54 18.15 -21.41
N GLY A 127 -4.30 17.49 -22.26
CA GLY A 127 -3.77 16.51 -23.18
C GLY A 127 -2.93 17.14 -24.29
N ASP A 128 -1.91 16.40 -24.78
CA ASP A 128 -1.28 16.73 -26.04
C ASP A 128 -2.33 16.64 -27.18
N TYR A 129 -2.33 17.61 -28.06
CA TYR A 129 -3.31 17.70 -29.17
C TYR A 129 -3.30 16.43 -30.04
N SER A 130 -2.15 15.79 -30.22
CA SER A 130 -2.04 14.59 -31.08
C SER A 130 -2.70 13.39 -30.41
N LEU A 131 -2.47 13.18 -29.10
CA LEU A 131 -3.10 12.12 -28.34
C LEU A 131 -4.62 12.32 -28.24
N LEU A 132 -5.07 13.55 -28.00
CA LEU A 132 -6.50 13.87 -27.93
C LEU A 132 -7.21 13.63 -29.28
N ARG A 133 -6.55 13.96 -30.38
CA ARG A 133 -7.07 13.66 -31.74
C ARG A 133 -7.11 12.15 -32.00
N GLU A 134 -6.06 11.42 -31.63
CA GLU A 134 -6.00 9.96 -31.78
C GLU A 134 -7.13 9.27 -31.03
N MET A 135 -7.40 9.70 -29.80
CA MET A 135 -8.51 9.16 -28.99
C MET A 135 -9.89 9.45 -29.64
N GLU A 136 -10.09 10.62 -30.21
CA GLU A 136 -11.35 11.00 -30.89
C GLU A 136 -11.50 10.31 -32.25
N TYR A 137 -10.40 10.00 -32.92
CA TYR A 137 -10.45 9.23 -34.18
C TYR A 137 -10.91 7.79 -33.93
N GLY A 138 -10.60 7.26 -32.73
CA GLY A 138 -10.87 5.86 -32.38
C GLY A 138 -9.91 4.86 -33.05
N PRO A 139 -10.09 3.56 -32.77
CA PRO A 139 -9.32 2.50 -33.40
C PRO A 139 -9.43 2.54 -34.93
N THR A 140 -8.39 2.11 -35.63
CA THR A 140 -8.36 2.07 -37.09
C THR A 140 -9.53 1.29 -37.71
N GLN A 141 -9.99 0.24 -37.02
CA GLN A 141 -11.13 -0.57 -37.43
C GLN A 141 -12.42 0.27 -37.51
N ASP A 142 -12.70 1.03 -36.45
CA ASP A 142 -13.88 1.90 -36.38
C ASP A 142 -13.83 3.04 -37.44
N GLN A 143 -12.60 3.53 -37.71
CA GLN A 143 -12.41 4.54 -38.79
C GLN A 143 -12.75 3.95 -40.15
N ILE A 144 -12.31 2.71 -40.42
CA ILE A 144 -12.61 2.02 -41.71
C ILE A 144 -14.10 1.74 -41.81
N GLU A 145 -14.74 1.27 -40.74
CA GLU A 145 -16.18 1.02 -40.68
C GLU A 145 -16.95 2.30 -40.98
N PHE A 146 -16.63 3.41 -40.32
CA PHE A 146 -17.25 4.70 -40.56
C PHE A 146 -17.13 5.16 -42.00
N ILE A 147 -15.93 5.02 -42.62
CA ILE A 147 -15.71 5.37 -44.00
C ILE A 147 -16.54 4.50 -44.96
N THR A 148 -16.65 3.22 -44.66
CA THR A 148 -17.41 2.25 -45.46
C THR A 148 -18.91 2.55 -45.44
N GLU A 149 -19.43 2.96 -44.27
CA GLU A 149 -20.84 3.25 -44.10
C GLU A 149 -21.25 4.66 -44.58
N ASN A 150 -20.40 5.66 -44.31
CA ASN A 150 -20.76 7.08 -44.49
C ASN A 150 -19.99 7.78 -45.63
N GLY A 151 -18.98 7.14 -46.17
CA GLY A 151 -18.13 7.69 -47.22
C GLY A 151 -16.95 8.52 -46.69
N LEU A 152 -15.98 8.72 -47.58
CA LEU A 152 -14.73 9.42 -47.28
C LEU A 152 -14.95 10.90 -46.94
N ASP A 153 -15.89 11.57 -47.62
CA ASP A 153 -16.15 12.99 -47.37
C ASP A 153 -16.69 13.23 -45.96
N ALA A 154 -17.55 12.35 -45.47
CA ALA A 154 -18.05 12.41 -44.10
C ALA A 154 -16.93 12.21 -43.08
N TRP A 155 -16.01 11.30 -43.35
CA TRP A 155 -14.84 11.11 -42.51
C TRP A 155 -13.92 12.33 -42.48
N GLN A 156 -13.65 12.94 -43.63
CA GLN A 156 -12.86 14.17 -43.74
C GLN A 156 -13.49 15.33 -42.96
N ALA A 157 -14.81 15.48 -43.01
CA ALA A 157 -15.54 16.48 -42.22
C ALA A 157 -15.35 16.22 -40.71
N LYS A 158 -15.53 14.98 -40.25
CA LYS A 158 -15.29 14.59 -38.86
C LYS A 158 -13.85 14.88 -38.42
N VAL A 159 -12.87 14.55 -39.26
CA VAL A 159 -11.45 14.85 -39.00
C VAL A 159 -11.19 16.34 -38.87
N ALA A 160 -11.84 17.15 -39.70
CA ALA A 160 -11.72 18.62 -39.66
C ALA A 160 -12.29 19.18 -38.33
N GLU A 161 -13.44 18.69 -37.87
CA GLU A 161 -14.03 19.06 -36.59
C GLU A 161 -13.11 18.71 -35.42
N ILE A 162 -12.56 17.48 -35.40
CA ILE A 162 -11.62 17.04 -34.35
C ILE A 162 -10.35 17.92 -34.36
N LYS A 163 -9.83 18.27 -35.53
CA LYS A 163 -8.65 19.14 -35.63
C LYS A 163 -8.95 20.58 -35.18
N ALA A 164 -10.17 21.07 -35.38
CA ALA A 164 -10.60 22.38 -34.89
C ALA A 164 -10.76 22.39 -33.37
N LYS A 165 -11.26 21.28 -32.81
CA LYS A 165 -11.41 21.10 -31.36
C LYS A 165 -10.06 21.06 -30.63
N TYR A 166 -9.05 20.46 -31.26
CA TYR A 166 -7.69 20.32 -30.70
C TYR A 166 -6.67 20.92 -31.68
N PRO A 167 -6.53 22.24 -31.73
CA PRO A 167 -5.61 22.89 -32.67
C PRO A 167 -4.16 22.54 -32.34
N LYS A 168 -3.34 22.41 -33.37
CA LYS A 168 -1.90 22.30 -33.21
C LYS A 168 -1.37 23.66 -32.72
N PRO A 169 -0.49 23.69 -31.66
CA PRO A 169 0.12 24.93 -31.18
C PRO A 169 0.99 25.60 -32.24
#